data_6d4368d198d07f7c2fbda3c28c354394
#
_entry.id   6d4368d198d07f7c2fbda3c28c354394
#
_cell.length_a   1.000
_cell.length_b   1.000
_cell.length_c   1.000
_cell.angle_alpha   90.00
_cell.angle_beta   90.00
_cell.angle_gamma   90.00
#
_symmetry.space_group_name_H-M   'P 1'
#
loop_
_entity.id
_entity.type
_entity.pdbx_description
1 polymer ?
#
loop_
_entity_poly.entity_id
_entity_poly.type
_entity_poly.pdbx_seq_one_letter_code
_entity_poly.pdbx_strand_id
1 'polypeptide(L)'
;MAGALVGGAVLSAFLQVAFDRVASCEVLDYLKGRKLIDGLVHKLKIQLISADAVIIDADEKQFTNPAFKMWLDELKDAVYVADDLLDDIAYKALRCKFESESTNKVMGFISTFVNSFDKRIQSELEKILDRLEYITKQKDALGLKEVASGIPSRN
;
A
#
# COMPACT_ATOMS: atom_id res chain seq x y z
N MET A 1 -19.50 4.76 -20.24
CA MET A 1 -19.90 4.19 -18.98
C MET A 1 -18.87 4.42 -17.92
N ALA A 2 -19.20 5.27 -16.97
CA ALA A 2 -18.26 5.63 -15.90
C ALA A 2 -17.80 4.44 -15.08
N GLY A 3 -18.67 3.44 -14.86
CA GLY A 3 -18.32 2.26 -14.05
C GLY A 3 -17.26 1.36 -14.66
N ALA A 4 -17.13 1.33 -15.99
CA ALA A 4 -16.13 0.50 -16.66
C ALA A 4 -14.73 1.11 -16.60
N LEU A 5 -14.64 2.44 -16.41
CA LEU A 5 -13.36 3.15 -16.36
C LEU A 5 -12.76 3.23 -14.96
N VAL A 6 -13.47 2.71 -13.96
CA VAL A 6 -13.11 2.88 -12.56
C VAL A 6 -12.10 1.85 -12.06
N GLY A 7 -11.76 0.83 -12.86
CA GLY A 7 -10.90 -0.26 -12.41
C GLY A 7 -9.44 0.13 -12.21
N GLY A 8 -8.65 -0.10 -13.27
CA GLY A 8 -7.19 0.05 -13.20
C GLY A 8 -6.73 1.48 -13.02
N ALA A 9 -7.28 2.41 -13.81
CA ALA A 9 -6.84 3.81 -13.79
C ALA A 9 -7.10 4.49 -12.43
N VAL A 10 -8.26 4.24 -11.83
CA VAL A 10 -8.59 4.81 -10.53
C VAL A 10 -7.73 4.19 -9.44
N LEU A 11 -7.48 2.89 -9.50
CA LEU A 11 -6.63 2.22 -8.53
C LEU A 11 -5.19 2.70 -8.61
N SER A 12 -4.66 2.91 -9.83
CA SER A 12 -3.32 3.49 -10.02
C SER A 12 -3.22 4.90 -9.45
N ALA A 13 -4.23 5.75 -9.68
CA ALA A 13 -4.27 7.10 -9.13
C ALA A 13 -4.33 7.07 -7.60
N PHE A 14 -5.09 6.15 -7.04
CA PHE A 14 -5.21 5.94 -5.60
C PHE A 14 -3.86 5.54 -4.98
N LEU A 15 -3.14 4.63 -5.62
CA LEU A 15 -1.80 4.23 -5.19
C LEU A 15 -0.81 5.39 -5.22
N GLN A 16 -0.91 6.24 -6.23
CA GLN A 16 -0.03 7.41 -6.33
C GLN A 16 -0.24 8.36 -5.16
N VAL A 17 -1.49 8.61 -4.77
CA VAL A 17 -1.80 9.44 -3.60
C VAL A 17 -1.23 8.81 -2.32
N ALA A 18 -1.36 7.49 -2.17
CA ALA A 18 -0.81 6.77 -1.03
C ALA A 18 0.72 6.90 -0.95
N PHE A 19 1.40 6.77 -2.09
CA PHE A 19 2.86 6.92 -2.14
C PHE A 19 3.31 8.33 -1.79
N ASP A 20 2.60 9.35 -2.28
CA ASP A 20 2.89 10.74 -1.97
C ASP A 20 2.74 11.00 -0.46
N ARG A 21 1.71 10.43 0.15
CA ARG A 21 1.48 10.54 1.58
C ARG A 21 2.63 9.97 2.40
N VAL A 22 3.10 8.78 2.01
CA VAL A 22 4.21 8.10 2.70
C VAL A 22 5.55 8.81 2.48
N ALA A 23 5.68 9.53 1.38
CA ALA A 23 6.89 10.30 1.08
C ALA A 23 6.95 11.65 1.80
N SER A 24 5.94 12.01 2.59
CA SER A 24 5.94 13.27 3.34
C SER A 24 7.07 13.32 4.38
N CYS A 25 7.54 14.53 4.68
CA CYS A 25 8.62 14.73 5.65
C CYS A 25 8.27 14.17 7.03
N GLU A 26 7.02 14.33 7.44
CA GLU A 26 6.54 13.88 8.74
C GLU A 26 6.62 12.35 8.86
N VAL A 27 6.22 11.64 7.81
CA VAL A 27 6.28 10.17 7.78
C VAL A 27 7.73 9.70 7.75
N LEU A 28 8.57 10.32 6.94
CA LEU A 28 9.99 9.96 6.86
C LEU A 28 10.69 10.15 8.22
N ASP A 29 10.40 11.26 8.91
CA ASP A 29 10.96 11.51 10.23
C ASP A 29 10.46 10.48 11.26
N TYR A 30 9.18 10.13 11.21
CA TYR A 30 8.59 9.12 12.07
C TYR A 30 9.26 7.76 11.84
N LEU A 31 9.50 7.38 10.59
CA LEU A 31 10.08 6.09 10.24
C LEU A 31 11.58 5.98 10.53
N LYS A 32 12.31 7.09 10.62
CA LYS A 32 13.75 7.09 10.91
C LYS A 32 14.11 6.35 12.18
N GLY A 33 13.28 6.47 13.22
CA GLY A 33 13.51 5.79 14.49
C GLY A 33 12.95 4.37 14.55
N ARG A 34 12.35 3.89 13.46
CA ARG A 34 11.60 2.63 13.42
C ARG A 34 12.00 1.81 12.22
N LYS A 35 13.21 1.30 12.24
CA LYS A 35 13.82 0.59 11.09
C LYS A 35 12.99 -0.59 10.61
N LEU A 36 12.35 -1.34 11.51
CA LEU A 36 11.55 -2.49 11.14
C LEU A 36 10.30 -2.07 10.36
N ILE A 37 9.59 -1.08 10.86
CA ILE A 37 8.39 -0.56 10.19
C ILE A 37 8.77 0.10 8.87
N ASP A 38 9.86 0.86 8.85
CA ASP A 38 10.38 1.48 7.64
C ASP A 38 10.66 0.43 6.56
N GLY A 39 11.30 -0.67 6.93
CA GLY A 39 11.56 -1.79 6.02
C GLY A 39 10.29 -2.42 5.49
N LEU A 40 9.28 -2.60 6.34
CA LEU A 40 7.99 -3.17 5.94
C LEU A 40 7.22 -2.21 5.01
N VAL A 41 7.24 -0.92 5.28
CA VAL A 41 6.63 0.09 4.42
C VAL A 41 7.32 0.11 3.05
N HIS A 42 8.63 0.00 3.03
CA HIS A 42 9.39 -0.06 1.77
C HIS A 42 9.01 -1.30 0.95
N LYS A 43 8.92 -2.46 1.59
CA LYS A 43 8.45 -3.69 0.93
C LYS A 43 7.03 -3.54 0.41
N LEU A 44 6.16 -2.90 1.18
CA LEU A 44 4.78 -2.66 0.77
C LEU A 44 4.72 -1.79 -0.47
N LYS A 45 5.51 -0.73 -0.54
CA LYS A 45 5.59 0.12 -1.73
C LYS A 45 6.01 -0.68 -2.96
N ILE A 46 7.02 -1.53 -2.83
CA ILE A 46 7.49 -2.37 -3.94
C ILE A 46 6.39 -3.33 -4.39
N GLN A 47 5.70 -3.97 -3.46
CA GLN A 47 4.61 -4.88 -3.78
C GLN A 47 3.45 -4.15 -4.48
N LEU A 48 3.12 -2.95 -4.05
CA LEU A 48 2.05 -2.16 -4.65
C LEU A 48 2.45 -1.67 -6.05
N ILE A 49 3.71 -1.32 -6.27
CA ILE A 49 4.22 -0.95 -7.59
C ILE A 49 4.13 -2.15 -8.54
N SER A 50 4.54 -3.33 -8.07
CA SER A 50 4.43 -4.57 -8.85
C SER A 50 2.98 -4.90 -9.19
N ALA A 51 2.07 -4.72 -8.25
CA ALA A 51 0.65 -4.94 -8.46
C ALA A 51 0.09 -3.95 -9.48
N ASP A 52 0.49 -2.69 -9.39
CA ASP A 52 0.04 -1.66 -10.33
C ASP A 52 0.42 -2.01 -11.77
N ALA A 53 1.59 -2.60 -11.96
CA ALA A 53 2.08 -2.98 -13.30
C ALA A 53 1.18 -4.01 -14.00
N VAL A 54 0.44 -4.83 -13.25
CA VAL A 54 -0.46 -5.86 -13.82
C VAL A 54 -1.94 -5.48 -13.77
N ILE A 55 -2.28 -4.41 -13.09
CA ILE A 55 -3.69 -3.99 -12.90
C ILE A 55 -4.35 -3.68 -14.24
N ILE A 56 -3.65 -3.02 -15.13
CA ILE A 56 -4.20 -2.61 -16.43
C ILE A 56 -4.55 -3.84 -17.27
N ASP A 57 -3.64 -4.83 -17.32
CA ASP A 57 -3.88 -6.06 -18.05
C ASP A 57 -5.04 -6.86 -17.45
N ALA A 58 -5.10 -6.95 -16.12
CA ALA A 58 -6.19 -7.63 -15.43
C ALA A 58 -7.52 -6.92 -15.64
N ASP A 59 -7.51 -5.59 -15.66
CA ASP A 59 -8.72 -4.78 -15.87
C ASP A 59 -9.34 -5.03 -17.23
N GLU A 60 -8.51 -5.16 -18.26
CA GLU A 60 -8.99 -5.51 -19.60
C GLU A 60 -9.53 -6.94 -19.68
N LYS A 61 -8.86 -7.88 -19.04
CA LYS A 61 -9.20 -9.30 -19.08
C LYS A 61 -10.41 -9.69 -18.24
N GLN A 62 -10.79 -8.88 -17.25
CA GLN A 62 -11.91 -9.20 -16.38
C GLN A 62 -13.24 -9.37 -17.14
N PHE A 63 -13.37 -8.74 -18.30
CA PHE A 63 -14.58 -8.83 -19.12
C PHE A 63 -14.69 -10.14 -19.87
N THR A 64 -13.59 -10.85 -20.04
CA THR A 64 -13.57 -12.12 -20.80
C THR A 64 -13.46 -13.35 -19.89
N ASN A 65 -13.03 -13.18 -18.66
CA ASN A 65 -12.82 -14.29 -17.76
C ASN A 65 -13.12 -13.89 -16.30
N PRO A 66 -14.10 -14.56 -15.65
CA PRO A 66 -14.45 -14.27 -14.25
C PRO A 66 -13.29 -14.44 -13.26
N ALA A 67 -12.30 -15.29 -13.57
CA ALA A 67 -11.15 -15.48 -12.69
C ALA A 67 -10.31 -14.20 -12.58
N PHE A 68 -10.17 -13.46 -13.67
CA PHE A 68 -9.46 -12.19 -13.65
C PHE A 68 -10.20 -11.14 -12.82
N LYS A 69 -11.53 -11.14 -12.91
CA LYS A 69 -12.35 -10.24 -12.11
C LYS A 69 -12.18 -10.52 -10.61
N MET A 70 -12.24 -11.79 -10.22
CA MET A 70 -12.08 -12.18 -8.83
C MET A 70 -10.68 -11.81 -8.31
N TRP A 71 -9.65 -12.07 -9.10
CA TRP A 71 -8.29 -11.70 -8.76
C TRP A 71 -8.15 -10.18 -8.58
N LEU A 72 -8.71 -9.41 -9.50
CA LEU A 72 -8.65 -7.94 -9.45
C LEU A 72 -9.41 -7.39 -8.23
N ASP A 73 -10.56 -7.96 -7.89
CA ASP A 73 -11.34 -7.57 -6.71
C ASP A 73 -10.57 -7.84 -5.42
N GLU A 74 -9.88 -8.98 -5.33
CA GLU A 74 -9.01 -9.31 -4.20
C GLU A 74 -7.86 -8.33 -4.08
N LEU A 75 -7.24 -7.99 -5.20
CA LEU A 75 -6.15 -7.02 -5.23
C LEU A 75 -6.64 -5.63 -4.80
N LYS A 76 -7.79 -5.19 -5.30
CA LYS A 76 -8.37 -3.90 -4.91
C LYS A 76 -8.61 -3.83 -3.41
N ASP A 77 -9.17 -4.88 -2.85
CA ASP A 77 -9.44 -4.94 -1.42
C ASP A 77 -8.15 -4.88 -0.61
N ALA A 78 -7.12 -5.61 -1.02
CA ALA A 78 -5.82 -5.58 -0.37
C ALA A 78 -5.17 -4.19 -0.46
N VAL A 79 -5.31 -3.51 -1.60
CA VAL A 79 -4.78 -2.16 -1.79
C VAL A 79 -5.49 -1.17 -0.85
N TYR A 80 -6.80 -1.28 -0.69
CA TYR A 80 -7.53 -0.40 0.24
C TYR A 80 -7.08 -0.61 1.69
N VAL A 81 -6.85 -1.86 2.10
CA VAL A 81 -6.32 -2.17 3.43
C VAL A 81 -4.91 -1.57 3.58
N ALA A 82 -4.08 -1.69 2.56
CA ALA A 82 -2.74 -1.11 2.59
C ALA A 82 -2.80 0.43 2.71
N ASP A 83 -3.69 1.08 1.98
CA ASP A 83 -3.86 2.52 2.06
C ASP A 83 -4.30 2.96 3.46
N ASP A 84 -5.22 2.24 4.07
CA ASP A 84 -5.67 2.53 5.43
C ASP A 84 -4.48 2.46 6.42
N LEU A 85 -3.61 1.47 6.26
CA LEU A 85 -2.41 1.36 7.10
C LEU A 85 -1.43 2.52 6.87
N LEU A 86 -1.23 2.91 5.63
CA LEU A 86 -0.37 4.05 5.30
C LEU A 86 -0.95 5.36 5.83
N ASP A 87 -2.27 5.50 5.80
CA ASP A 87 -2.97 6.64 6.35
C ASP A 87 -2.84 6.71 7.87
N ASP A 88 -2.96 5.56 8.54
CA ASP A 88 -2.72 5.46 10.00
C ASP A 88 -1.31 5.90 10.36
N ILE A 89 -0.32 5.47 9.60
CA ILE A 89 1.08 5.86 9.81
C ILE A 89 1.24 7.37 9.62
N ALA A 90 0.67 7.93 8.56
CA ALA A 90 0.75 9.36 8.27
C ALA A 90 0.09 10.19 9.38
N TYR A 91 -1.07 9.76 9.83
CA TYR A 91 -1.78 10.41 10.93
C TYR A 91 -0.95 10.38 12.22
N LYS A 92 -0.39 9.23 12.54
CA LYS A 92 0.45 9.07 13.74
C LYS A 92 1.70 9.91 13.67
N ALA A 93 2.32 10.00 12.49
CA ALA A 93 3.49 10.84 12.26
C ALA A 93 3.18 12.32 12.52
N LEU A 94 2.04 12.79 12.02
CA LEU A 94 1.60 14.16 12.26
C LEU A 94 1.32 14.41 13.74
N ARG A 95 0.66 13.49 14.40
CA ARG A 95 0.40 13.62 15.84
C ARG A 95 1.68 13.68 16.65
N CYS A 96 2.64 12.83 16.34
CA CYS A 96 3.93 12.84 17.03
C CYS A 96 4.65 14.18 16.84
N LYS A 97 4.57 14.75 15.64
CA LYS A 97 5.17 16.06 15.36
C LYS A 97 4.52 17.14 16.21
N PHE A 98 3.19 17.24 16.21
CA PHE A 98 2.47 18.25 16.98
C PHE A 98 2.71 18.09 18.49
N GLU A 99 2.72 16.87 19.00
CA GLU A 99 2.92 16.60 20.40
C GLU A 99 4.34 16.93 20.86
N SER A 100 5.34 16.70 20.01
CA SER A 100 6.72 17.07 20.32
C SER A 100 6.96 18.59 20.37
N GLU A 101 6.15 19.34 19.63
CA GLU A 101 6.22 20.80 19.64
C GLU A 101 5.49 21.44 20.82
N SER A 102 4.53 20.76 21.41
CA SER A 102 3.60 21.41 22.34
C SER A 102 3.89 21.23 23.82
N THR A 103 4.50 20.17 24.33
CA THR A 103 4.92 20.07 25.73
C THR A 103 5.74 18.82 26.05
N ASN A 104 6.71 19.02 26.97
CA ASN A 104 7.55 17.96 27.53
C ASN A 104 6.85 17.09 28.58
N LYS A 105 5.61 17.38 28.96
CA LYS A 105 4.94 16.75 30.11
C LYS A 105 4.25 15.43 29.83
N VAL A 106 4.13 14.99 28.58
CA VAL A 106 3.33 13.84 28.19
C VAL A 106 4.19 12.70 27.64
N MET A 107 5.50 12.81 27.74
CA MET A 107 6.45 11.84 27.15
C MET A 107 6.23 10.40 27.64
N GLY A 108 5.86 10.18 28.90
CA GLY A 108 5.65 8.85 29.45
C GLY A 108 4.43 8.13 28.89
N PHE A 109 3.32 8.85 28.70
CA PHE A 109 2.11 8.30 28.11
C PHE A 109 2.27 8.07 26.61
N ILE A 110 2.93 8.99 25.90
CA ILE A 110 3.16 8.91 24.48
C ILE A 110 3.99 7.67 24.13
N SER A 111 5.03 7.35 24.90
CA SER A 111 5.89 6.20 24.61
C SER A 111 5.13 4.88 24.68
N THR A 112 4.20 4.73 25.62
CA THR A 112 3.37 3.52 25.74
C THR A 112 2.42 3.39 24.56
N PHE A 113 1.75 4.47 24.18
CA PHE A 113 0.85 4.49 23.02
C PHE A 113 1.61 4.25 21.71
N VAL A 114 2.79 4.85 21.55
CA VAL A 114 3.62 4.66 20.37
C VAL A 114 4.04 3.21 20.23
N ASN A 115 4.48 2.58 21.33
CA ASN A 115 4.88 1.17 21.30
C ASN A 115 3.73 0.24 20.92
N SER A 116 2.55 0.48 21.49
CA SER A 116 1.34 -0.29 21.18
C SER A 116 0.93 -0.12 19.73
N PHE A 117 0.95 1.12 19.22
CA PHE A 117 0.66 1.44 17.82
C PHE A 117 1.67 0.77 16.90
N ASP A 118 2.96 0.88 17.21
CA ASP A 118 4.03 0.33 16.38
C ASP A 118 3.89 -1.18 16.25
N LYS A 119 3.58 -1.89 17.34
CA LYS A 119 3.35 -3.34 17.31
C LYS A 119 2.15 -3.70 16.44
N ARG A 120 1.06 -2.96 16.57
CA ARG A 120 -0.15 -3.17 15.76
C ARG A 120 0.15 -2.95 14.28
N ILE A 121 0.79 -1.85 13.96
CA ILE A 121 1.14 -1.50 12.57
C ILE A 121 2.10 -2.53 11.97
N GLN A 122 3.10 -2.96 12.73
CA GLN A 122 4.01 -4.00 12.29
C GLN A 122 3.26 -5.28 11.92
N SER A 123 2.39 -5.74 12.83
CA SER A 123 1.59 -6.95 12.61
C SER A 123 0.70 -6.83 11.38
N GLU A 124 0.02 -5.69 11.24
CA GLU A 124 -0.87 -5.47 10.09
C GLU A 124 -0.10 -5.34 8.77
N LEU A 125 1.07 -4.71 8.80
CA LEU A 125 1.93 -4.63 7.62
C LEU A 125 2.41 -6.03 7.19
N GLU A 126 2.81 -6.87 8.14
CA GLU A 126 3.21 -8.24 7.84
C GLU A 126 2.06 -9.03 7.20
N LYS A 127 0.85 -8.89 7.73
CA LYS A 127 -0.34 -9.55 7.19
C LYS A 127 -0.66 -9.11 5.76
N ILE A 128 -0.63 -7.81 5.51
CA ILE A 128 -0.95 -7.29 4.18
C ILE A 128 0.14 -7.65 3.16
N LEU A 129 1.40 -7.70 3.59
CA LEU A 129 2.51 -8.14 2.74
C LEU A 129 2.35 -9.61 2.33
N ASP A 130 1.99 -10.48 3.27
CA ASP A 130 1.73 -11.88 2.98
C ASP A 130 0.56 -12.04 2.02
N ARG A 131 -0.50 -11.27 2.23
CA ARG A 131 -1.67 -11.30 1.35
C ARG A 131 -1.34 -10.83 -0.06
N LEU A 132 -0.59 -9.72 -0.19
CA LEU A 132 -0.17 -9.21 -1.49
C LEU A 132 0.76 -10.17 -2.21
N GLU A 133 1.68 -10.80 -1.47
CA GLU A 133 2.56 -11.82 -2.04
C GLU A 133 1.75 -12.98 -2.60
N TYR A 134 0.76 -13.47 -1.86
CA TYR A 134 -0.13 -14.52 -2.32
C TYR A 134 -0.87 -14.12 -3.59
N ILE A 135 -1.47 -12.93 -3.60
CA ILE A 135 -2.19 -12.41 -4.77
C ILE A 135 -1.26 -12.27 -5.98
N THR A 136 -0.06 -11.75 -5.75
CA THR A 136 0.93 -11.56 -6.82
C THR A 136 1.36 -12.89 -7.44
N LYS A 137 1.48 -13.95 -6.65
CA LYS A 137 1.81 -15.28 -7.15
C LYS A 137 0.72 -15.84 -8.06
N GLN A 138 -0.53 -15.46 -7.84
CA GLN A 138 -1.64 -15.91 -8.67
C GLN A 138 -1.62 -15.30 -10.08
N LYS A 139 -0.93 -14.18 -10.28
CA LYS A 139 -0.85 -13.54 -11.59
C LYS A 139 -0.28 -14.48 -12.65
N ASP A 140 0.72 -15.26 -12.31
CA ASP A 140 1.36 -16.20 -13.23
C ASP A 140 0.41 -17.33 -13.63
N ALA A 141 -0.37 -17.84 -12.68
CA ALA A 141 -1.37 -18.86 -12.93
C ALA A 141 -2.49 -18.36 -13.84
N LEU A 142 -2.80 -17.08 -13.77
CA LEU A 142 -3.83 -16.46 -14.62
C LEU A 142 -3.28 -15.95 -15.96
N GLY A 143 -1.96 -15.97 -16.15
CA GLY A 143 -1.35 -15.47 -17.36
C GLY A 143 -1.32 -13.94 -17.48
N LEU A 144 -1.38 -13.25 -16.35
CA LEU A 144 -1.29 -11.79 -16.32
C LEU A 144 0.14 -11.32 -16.56
N LYS A 145 0.29 -10.24 -17.29
CA LYS A 145 1.60 -9.69 -17.66
C LYS A 145 1.83 -8.33 -17.04
N GLU A 146 3.07 -8.08 -16.68
CA GLU A 146 3.50 -6.76 -16.28
C GLU A 146 3.61 -5.87 -17.52
N VAL A 147 2.88 -4.76 -17.49
CA VAL A 147 2.96 -3.76 -18.55
C VAL A 147 3.96 -2.70 -18.12
N ALA A 148 5.18 -2.78 -18.63
CA ALA A 148 6.15 -1.73 -18.42
C ALA A 148 5.76 -0.54 -19.28
N SER A 149 5.58 0.62 -18.65
CA SER A 149 5.21 1.83 -19.37
C SER A 149 6.28 2.19 -20.43
N GLY A 150 5.88 2.26 -21.67
CA GLY A 150 6.72 2.73 -22.76
C GLY A 150 7.58 1.70 -23.46
N ILE A 151 7.55 0.43 -23.08
CA ILE A 151 8.32 -0.61 -23.76
C ILE A 151 7.35 -1.64 -24.33
N PRO A 152 7.25 -1.78 -25.65
CA PRO A 152 6.41 -2.82 -26.23
C PRO A 152 6.96 -4.19 -25.84
N SER A 153 6.09 -5.05 -25.38
CA SER A 153 6.48 -6.40 -25.01
C SER A 153 6.91 -7.16 -26.26
N ARG A 154 8.11 -7.66 -26.22
CA ARG A 154 8.57 -8.59 -27.25
C ARG A 154 8.16 -10.00 -26.85
N ASN A 155 7.57 -10.66 -27.76
CA ASN A 155 7.34 -12.09 -27.60
C ASN A 155 8.61 -12.85 -27.50
#